data_069f1f910765a30a082bb6f280a21f1a
#
_entry.id   069f1f910765a30a082bb6f280a21f1a
#
_cell.length_a   1.000
_cell.length_b   1.000
_cell.length_c   1.000
_cell.angle_alpha   90.00
_cell.angle_beta   90.00
_cell.angle_gamma   90.00
#
_symmetry.space_group_name_H-M   'P 1'
#
loop_
_entity.id
_entity.type
_entity.pdbx_description
1 polymer ?
#
loop_
_entity_poly.entity_id
_entity_poly.type
_entity_poly.pdbx_seq_one_letter_code
_entity_poly.pdbx_strand_id
1 'polypeptide(L)'
;RLDLFISKRRHLAKRYDRLLQEPPFSEHIHRPPFEEGHAWHLYVIRFIDKEKRNLAYKFLKSKNILTQVHYIPIYRHPYYKNLLGQFSLPGAEAFFQSCLSIPIFPDLHESAQDRVLEAIELFLTKG
;
A
#
# COMPACT_ATOMS: atom_id res chain seq x y z
N ARG A 1 -15.88 -20.13 0.12
CA ARG A 1 -14.50 -19.97 0.60
C ARG A 1 -13.79 -18.81 -0.07
N LEU A 2 -13.87 -18.71 -1.40
CA LEU A 2 -13.29 -17.56 -2.11
C LEU A 2 -13.95 -16.27 -1.66
N ASP A 3 -15.27 -16.31 -1.50
CA ASP A 3 -16.01 -15.14 -1.04
C ASP A 3 -15.58 -14.71 0.35
N LEU A 4 -15.27 -15.67 1.21
CA LEU A 4 -14.79 -15.37 2.54
C LEU A 4 -13.44 -14.68 2.51
N PHE A 5 -12.54 -15.15 1.65
CA PHE A 5 -11.21 -14.54 1.51
C PHE A 5 -11.32 -13.11 0.99
N ILE A 6 -12.19 -12.89 0.02
CA ILE A 6 -12.41 -11.54 -0.52
C ILE A 6 -13.00 -10.64 0.56
N SER A 7 -13.93 -11.15 1.34
CA SER A 7 -14.55 -10.40 2.43
C SER A 7 -13.52 -10.01 3.48
N LYS A 8 -12.63 -10.93 3.85
CA LYS A 8 -11.60 -10.65 4.83
C LYS A 8 -10.61 -9.60 4.33
N ARG A 9 -10.20 -9.69 3.06
CA ARG A 9 -9.31 -8.70 2.47
C ARG A 9 -9.97 -7.32 2.43
N ARG A 10 -11.25 -7.28 2.08
CA ARG A 10 -11.99 -6.02 2.03
C ARG A 10 -12.05 -5.37 3.41
N HIS A 11 -12.30 -6.17 4.43
CA HIS A 11 -12.31 -5.67 5.81
C HIS A 11 -10.97 -5.05 6.17
N LEU A 12 -9.88 -5.73 5.86
CA LEU A 12 -8.54 -5.24 6.16
C LEU A 12 -8.22 -3.99 5.36
N ALA A 13 -8.62 -3.95 4.08
CA ALA A 13 -8.39 -2.78 3.25
C ALA A 13 -9.15 -1.57 3.77
N LYS A 14 -10.40 -1.75 4.20
CA LYS A 14 -11.18 -0.67 4.79
C LYS A 14 -10.54 -0.16 6.07
N ARG A 15 -9.97 -1.06 6.86
CA ARG A 15 -9.32 -0.67 8.09
C ARG A 15 -8.05 0.13 7.81
N TYR A 16 -7.22 -0.31 6.87
CA TYR A 16 -6.07 0.48 6.44
C TYR A 16 -6.52 1.86 5.95
N ASP A 17 -7.56 1.87 5.11
CA ASP A 17 -8.03 3.12 4.50
C ASP A 17 -8.47 4.11 5.57
N ARG A 18 -9.17 3.63 6.58
CA ARG A 18 -9.62 4.48 7.68
C ARG A 18 -8.46 5.03 8.49
N LEU A 19 -7.51 4.15 8.85
CA LEU A 19 -6.40 4.56 9.71
C LEU A 19 -5.41 5.47 8.98
N LEU A 20 -5.22 5.26 7.69
CA LEU A 20 -4.29 6.07 6.91
C LEU A 20 -4.83 7.46 6.57
N GLN A 21 -6.08 7.73 6.89
CA GLN A 21 -6.63 9.08 6.72
C GLN A 21 -6.16 10.05 7.78
N GLU A 22 -5.58 9.55 8.86
CA GLU A 22 -5.14 10.39 9.98
C GLU A 22 -3.70 10.82 9.79
N PRO A 23 -3.31 12.00 10.36
CA PRO A 23 -1.90 12.37 10.37
C PRO A 23 -1.11 11.39 11.24
N PRO A 24 0.17 11.15 10.96
CA PRO A 24 0.96 11.80 9.91
C PRO A 24 0.79 11.16 8.52
N PHE A 25 0.04 10.06 8.43
CA PHE A 25 -0.09 9.34 7.17
C PHE A 25 -0.67 10.21 6.07
N SER A 26 -1.76 10.91 6.38
CA SER A 26 -2.46 11.71 5.38
C SER A 26 -1.61 12.82 4.79
N GLU A 27 -0.54 13.22 5.50
CA GLU A 27 0.33 14.30 5.06
C GLU A 27 1.50 13.82 4.19
N HIS A 28 1.75 12.50 4.17
CA HIS A 28 2.96 11.97 3.54
C HIS A 28 2.69 10.81 2.59
N ILE A 29 1.51 10.21 2.66
CA ILE A 29 1.20 8.99 1.93
C ILE A 29 -0.10 9.17 1.17
N HIS A 30 -0.11 8.69 -0.09
CA HIS A 30 -1.33 8.58 -0.88
C HIS A 30 -1.86 7.17 -0.78
N ARG A 31 -3.14 7.04 -0.44
CA ARG A 31 -3.82 5.76 -0.34
C ARG A 31 -4.34 5.36 -1.71
N PRO A 32 -4.56 4.06 -1.95
CA PRO A 32 -5.24 3.66 -3.17
C PRO A 32 -6.71 4.08 -3.12
N PRO A 33 -7.34 4.36 -4.28
CA PRO A 33 -8.77 4.62 -4.28
C PRO A 33 -9.52 3.35 -3.86
N PHE A 34 -10.56 3.53 -3.07
CA PHE A 34 -11.38 2.40 -2.64
C PHE A 34 -12.43 2.12 -3.71
N GLU A 35 -12.51 0.86 -4.13
CA GLU A 35 -13.50 0.41 -5.11
C GLU A 35 -14.26 -0.76 -4.52
N GLU A 36 -15.58 -0.73 -4.61
CA GLU A 36 -16.42 -1.80 -4.16
C GLU A 36 -16.09 -3.07 -4.89
N GLY A 37 -16.29 -3.97 -5.17
CA GLY A 37 -15.96 -5.14 -5.95
C GLY A 37 -14.49 -5.52 -6.04
N HIS A 38 -13.63 -4.75 -5.45
CA HIS A 38 -12.19 -4.98 -5.50
C HIS A 38 -11.82 -6.16 -4.59
N ALA A 39 -10.98 -7.05 -5.07
CA ALA A 39 -10.60 -8.23 -4.30
C ALA A 39 -9.48 -7.96 -3.30
N TRP A 40 -8.79 -6.85 -3.44
CA TRP A 40 -7.73 -6.40 -2.54
C TRP A 40 -6.62 -7.41 -2.35
N HIS A 41 -6.11 -7.91 -3.47
CA HIS A 41 -4.92 -8.77 -3.43
C HIS A 41 -3.69 -8.01 -2.98
N LEU A 42 -3.68 -6.70 -3.24
CA LEU A 42 -2.61 -5.79 -2.86
C LEU A 42 -3.21 -4.55 -2.21
N TYR A 43 -2.47 -3.96 -1.30
CA TYR A 43 -2.79 -2.63 -0.80
C TYR A 43 -1.56 -1.77 -1.00
N VAL A 44 -1.63 -0.84 -1.95
CA VAL A 44 -0.48 -0.09 -2.44
C VAL A 44 -0.57 1.35 -1.99
N ILE A 45 0.42 1.79 -1.23
CA ILE A 45 0.54 3.19 -0.83
C ILE A 45 1.64 3.85 -1.68
N ARG A 46 1.57 5.17 -1.79
CA ARG A 46 2.57 5.94 -2.51
C ARG A 46 3.23 6.94 -1.59
N PHE A 47 4.53 7.03 -1.71
CA PHE A 47 5.30 8.08 -1.05
C PHE A 47 5.49 9.26 -2.00
N ILE A 48 6.12 10.31 -1.51
CA ILE A 48 6.30 11.52 -2.32
C ILE A 48 7.23 11.27 -3.51
N ASP A 49 8.22 10.40 -3.34
CA ASP A 49 9.17 10.10 -4.40
C ASP A 49 9.82 8.73 -4.18
N LYS A 50 10.68 8.37 -5.13
CA LYS A 50 11.38 7.08 -5.12
C LYS A 50 12.30 6.96 -3.91
N GLU A 51 12.99 8.04 -3.57
CA GLU A 51 13.94 8.02 -2.47
C GLU A 51 13.25 7.73 -1.15
N LYS A 52 12.14 8.41 -0.89
CA LYS A 52 11.37 8.19 0.33
C LYS A 52 10.83 6.78 0.37
N ARG A 53 10.31 6.27 -0.77
CA ARG A 53 9.83 4.91 -0.86
C ARG A 53 10.92 3.90 -0.51
N ASN A 54 12.13 4.10 -1.04
CA ASN A 54 13.23 3.19 -0.80
C ASN A 54 13.67 3.21 0.66
N LEU A 55 13.70 4.39 1.27
CA LEU A 55 14.03 4.50 2.69
C LEU A 55 12.97 3.81 3.54
N ALA A 56 11.70 3.98 3.20
CA ALA A 56 10.60 3.31 3.91
C ALA A 56 10.72 1.80 3.79
N TYR A 57 11.02 1.31 2.60
CA TYR A 57 11.19 -0.12 2.38
C TYR A 57 12.26 -0.69 3.30
N LYS A 58 13.42 -0.04 3.35
CA LYS A 58 14.53 -0.50 4.17
C LYS A 58 14.19 -0.43 5.66
N PHE A 59 13.53 0.64 6.06
CA PHE A 59 13.15 0.81 7.46
C PHE A 59 12.17 -0.28 7.89
N LEU A 60 11.16 -0.53 7.10
CA LEU A 60 10.16 -1.55 7.41
C LEU A 60 10.78 -2.94 7.43
N LYS A 61 11.68 -3.21 6.51
CA LYS A 61 12.39 -4.47 6.50
C LYS A 61 13.20 -4.65 7.78
N SER A 62 13.81 -3.59 8.29
CA SER A 62 14.57 -3.66 9.53
C SER A 62 13.67 -3.95 10.73
N LYS A 63 12.38 -3.72 10.61
CA LYS A 63 11.37 -4.03 11.64
C LYS A 63 10.68 -5.36 11.36
N ASN A 64 11.20 -6.16 10.45
CA ASN A 64 10.64 -7.45 10.06
C ASN A 64 9.27 -7.33 9.39
N ILE A 65 9.00 -6.21 8.75
CA ILE A 65 7.78 -6.01 8.00
C ILE A 65 8.12 -6.11 6.52
N LEU A 66 7.57 -7.13 5.87
CA LEU A 66 7.84 -7.39 4.47
C LEU A 66 6.87 -6.60 3.61
N THR A 67 7.44 -5.79 2.72
CA THR A 67 6.69 -5.01 1.75
C THR A 67 7.21 -5.36 0.37
N GLN A 68 6.50 -4.92 -0.66
CA GLN A 68 6.90 -5.21 -2.03
C GLN A 68 7.09 -3.90 -2.79
N VAL A 69 8.24 -3.79 -3.44
CA VAL A 69 8.55 -2.62 -4.28
C VAL A 69 8.40 -2.94 -5.75
N HIS A 70 8.15 -4.22 -6.08
CA HIS A 70 7.96 -4.63 -7.47
C HIS A 70 6.63 -4.12 -7.97
N TYR A 71 6.62 -3.60 -9.19
CA TYR A 71 5.39 -3.13 -9.79
C TYR A 71 4.76 -4.15 -10.74
N ILE A 72 5.41 -5.27 -11.02
CA ILE A 72 4.82 -6.29 -11.87
C ILE A 72 3.49 -6.80 -11.34
N PRO A 73 3.35 -7.13 -10.04
CA PRO A 73 2.03 -7.50 -9.51
C PRO A 73 1.01 -6.38 -9.62
N ILE A 74 1.47 -5.12 -9.55
CA ILE A 74 0.58 -3.97 -9.67
C ILE A 74 -0.01 -3.89 -11.07
N TYR A 75 0.78 -4.20 -12.10
CA TYR A 75 0.32 -4.20 -13.48
C TYR A 75 -0.85 -5.16 -13.71
N ARG A 76 -0.94 -6.22 -12.93
CA ARG A 76 -2.01 -7.20 -13.10
C ARG A 76 -3.33 -6.74 -12.53
N HIS A 77 -3.32 -5.68 -11.75
CA HIS A 77 -4.50 -5.15 -11.12
C HIS A 77 -5.26 -4.28 -12.13
N PRO A 78 -6.58 -4.52 -12.31
CA PRO A 78 -7.33 -3.77 -13.33
C PRO A 78 -7.23 -2.25 -13.17
N TYR A 79 -7.30 -1.75 -11.94
CA TYR A 79 -7.20 -0.31 -11.69
C TYR A 79 -5.89 0.23 -12.24
N TYR A 80 -4.78 -0.44 -11.91
CA TYR A 80 -3.46 0.06 -12.31
C TYR A 80 -3.20 -0.14 -13.80
N LYS A 81 -3.80 -1.16 -14.41
CA LYS A 81 -3.75 -1.31 -15.86
C LYS A 81 -4.38 -0.11 -16.56
N ASN A 82 -5.56 0.31 -16.07
CA ASN A 82 -6.23 1.46 -16.64
C ASN A 82 -5.43 2.74 -16.40
N LEU A 83 -4.87 2.87 -15.22
CA LEU A 83 -4.06 4.03 -14.87
C LEU A 83 -2.84 4.15 -15.78
N LEU A 84 -2.19 3.01 -16.07
CA LEU A 84 -1.04 2.99 -16.96
C LEU A 84 -1.39 3.48 -18.35
N GLY A 85 -2.59 3.16 -18.83
CA GLY A 85 -3.04 3.61 -20.13
C GLY A 85 -3.25 5.12 -20.20
N GLN A 86 -3.34 5.77 -19.05
CA GLN A 86 -3.56 7.21 -18.99
C GLN A 86 -2.25 8.00 -18.82
N PHE A 87 -1.16 7.33 -18.50
CA PHE A 87 0.12 7.98 -18.26
C PHE A 87 1.02 7.85 -19.47
N SER A 88 1.82 8.89 -19.73
CA SER A 88 2.99 8.73 -20.57
C SER A 88 3.95 7.81 -19.84
N LEU A 89 4.88 7.20 -20.56
CA LEU A 89 5.81 6.27 -19.95
C LEU A 89 6.58 6.86 -18.76
N PRO A 90 7.12 8.10 -18.85
CA PRO A 90 7.80 8.67 -17.68
C PRO A 90 6.87 8.87 -16.48
N GLY A 91 5.62 9.23 -16.72
CA GLY A 91 4.65 9.41 -15.64
C GLY A 91 4.33 8.10 -14.94
N ALA A 92 4.14 7.03 -15.73
CA ALA A 92 3.87 5.72 -15.17
C ALA A 92 5.06 5.22 -14.36
N GLU A 93 6.27 5.45 -14.86
CA GLU A 93 7.46 5.01 -14.17
C GLU A 93 7.63 5.73 -12.83
N ALA A 94 7.42 7.03 -12.81
CA ALA A 94 7.51 7.81 -11.57
C ALA A 94 6.46 7.30 -10.56
N PHE A 95 5.26 7.00 -11.04
CA PHE A 95 4.20 6.45 -10.19
C PHE A 95 4.68 5.17 -9.50
N PHE A 96 5.17 4.21 -10.28
CA PHE A 96 5.55 2.92 -9.72
C PHE A 96 6.80 2.98 -8.87
N GLN A 97 7.69 3.93 -9.15
CA GLN A 97 8.89 4.09 -8.35
C GLN A 97 8.58 4.58 -6.93
N SER A 98 7.43 5.19 -6.72
CA SER A 98 7.03 5.71 -5.40
C SER A 98 6.05 4.81 -4.67
N CYS A 99 5.65 3.68 -5.26
CA CYS A 99 4.67 2.76 -4.69
C CYS A 99 5.31 1.72 -3.79
N LEU A 100 4.57 1.32 -2.77
CA LEU A 100 4.98 0.27 -1.86
C LEU A 100 3.76 -0.52 -1.45
N SER A 101 3.80 -1.83 -1.65
CA SER A 101 2.70 -2.70 -1.26
C SER A 101 2.90 -3.15 0.18
N ILE A 102 1.94 -2.83 1.06
CA ILE A 102 2.00 -3.24 2.46
C ILE A 102 1.19 -4.51 2.66
N PRO A 103 1.46 -5.27 3.74
CA PRO A 103 0.87 -6.61 3.89
C PRO A 103 -0.65 -6.59 3.91
N ILE A 104 -1.25 -7.47 3.11
CA ILE A 104 -2.68 -7.74 3.15
C ILE A 104 -2.90 -9.17 2.66
N PHE A 105 -3.52 -10.00 3.51
CA PHE A 105 -3.90 -11.37 3.17
C PHE A 105 -5.01 -11.78 4.13
N PRO A 106 -5.82 -12.79 3.78
CA PRO A 106 -7.06 -13.05 4.53
C PRO A 106 -6.87 -13.26 6.03
N ASP A 107 -5.79 -13.88 6.45
CA ASP A 107 -5.57 -14.20 7.86
C ASP A 107 -4.70 -13.20 8.59
N LEU A 108 -4.45 -12.04 7.98
CA LEU A 108 -3.69 -10.99 8.64
C LEU A 108 -4.49 -10.44 9.82
N HIS A 109 -3.91 -10.46 11.01
CA HIS A 109 -4.57 -9.93 12.20
C HIS A 109 -4.55 -8.42 12.20
N GLU A 110 -5.58 -7.82 12.80
CA GLU A 110 -5.64 -6.37 12.93
C GLU A 110 -4.46 -5.85 13.75
N SER A 111 -4.00 -6.62 14.75
CA SER A 111 -2.83 -6.22 15.51
C SER A 111 -1.57 -6.18 14.65
N ALA A 112 -1.49 -7.02 13.63
CA ALA A 112 -0.37 -6.98 12.70
C ALA A 112 -0.46 -5.75 11.81
N GLN A 113 -1.68 -5.36 11.39
CA GLN A 113 -1.87 -4.10 10.67
C GLN A 113 -1.41 -2.92 11.53
N ASP A 114 -1.78 -2.92 12.81
CA ASP A 114 -1.37 -1.86 13.73
C ASP A 114 0.15 -1.76 13.79
N ARG A 115 0.83 -2.91 13.81
CA ARG A 115 2.28 -2.91 13.86
C ARG A 115 2.89 -2.35 12.59
N VAL A 116 2.30 -2.67 11.44
CA VAL A 116 2.74 -2.10 10.16
C VAL A 116 2.61 -0.58 10.19
N LEU A 117 1.45 -0.10 10.63
CA LEU A 117 1.17 1.34 10.64
C LEU A 117 2.01 2.07 11.68
N GLU A 118 2.25 1.46 12.83
CA GLU A 118 3.14 2.05 13.84
C GLU A 118 4.55 2.23 13.29
N ALA A 119 5.02 1.25 12.53
CA ALA A 119 6.35 1.35 11.95
C ALA A 119 6.40 2.44 10.88
N ILE A 120 5.36 2.55 10.07
CA ILE A 120 5.28 3.61 9.07
C ILE A 120 5.23 4.97 9.75
N GLU A 121 4.43 5.10 10.79
CA GLU A 121 4.33 6.34 11.55
C GLU A 121 5.68 6.74 12.12
N LEU A 122 6.37 5.79 12.70
CA LEU A 122 7.70 6.05 13.25
C LEU A 122 8.66 6.52 12.16
N PHE A 123 8.61 5.89 11.00
CA PHE A 123 9.43 6.31 9.88
C PHE A 123 9.12 7.75 9.45
N LEU A 124 7.84 8.10 9.38
CA LEU A 124 7.43 9.41 8.91
C LEU A 124 7.74 10.53 9.89
N THR A 125 7.72 10.23 11.18
CA THR A 125 7.90 11.25 12.22
C THR A 125 9.31 11.35 12.74
N LYS A 126 10.13 10.35 12.48
CA LYS A 126 11.50 10.33 12.97
C LYS A 126 12.39 11.29 12.21
N GLY A 127 11.99 11.62 11.03
CA GLY A 127 12.59 12.52 10.19
C GLY A 127 13.64 12.98 9.88
#